data_b13e0350dab3111ca7479efc9cd5a0df
#
_entry.id   b13e0350dab3111ca7479efc9cd5a0df
#
_cell.length_a   1.000
_cell.length_b   1.000
_cell.length_c   1.000
_cell.angle_alpha   90.00
_cell.angle_beta   90.00
_cell.angle_gamma   90.00
#
_symmetry.space_group_name_H-M   'P 1'
#
loop_
_entity.id
_entity.type
_entity.pdbx_description
1 polymer ?
#
loop_
_entity_poly.entity_id
_entity_poly.type
_entity_poly.pdbx_seq_one_letter_code
_entity_poly.pdbx_strand_id
1 'polypeptide(L)'
;MKRCLFIGAAVGENNYALNIEKQVKKICKKFGAMYLTSFPVNSWEKGRYKDPYLREDLMDYGIIIDTLECSVRWDNLHTIHNLCRKYVKENAKSICMTHSSHFYKQGTNLYFIFLIKEHDKEKYLVFQRGLIETIEKSGASLSHHHGIGKMIGFLLEKHLGKEQMNVLRAIKKHFDPNNIMNPGGQLGLDLKKIEE
;
A
#
# COMPACT_ATOMS: atom_id res chain seq x y z
N MET A 1 21.52 -13.47 0.63
CA MET A 1 21.62 -12.13 -0.01
C MET A 1 20.19 -11.68 -0.32
N LYS A 2 19.78 -10.52 0.16
CA LYS A 2 18.48 -9.94 -0.21
C LYS A 2 18.64 -9.25 -1.57
N ARG A 3 17.77 -9.58 -2.52
CA ARG A 3 17.79 -9.00 -3.88
C ARG A 3 16.53 -8.19 -4.08
N CYS A 4 16.61 -7.07 -4.80
CA CYS A 4 15.47 -6.32 -5.28
C CYS A 4 15.60 -6.06 -6.78
N LEU A 5 14.47 -5.89 -7.44
CA LEU A 5 14.39 -5.46 -8.82
C LEU A 5 14.02 -3.98 -8.83
N PHE A 6 14.81 -3.18 -9.52
CA PHE A 6 14.45 -1.79 -9.81
C PHE A 6 13.96 -1.70 -11.26
N ILE A 7 12.78 -1.18 -11.46
CA ILE A 7 12.18 -0.90 -12.77
C ILE A 7 11.90 0.59 -12.85
N GLY A 8 12.33 1.23 -13.92
CA GLY A 8 12.10 2.65 -14.14
C GLY A 8 12.05 2.98 -15.63
N ALA A 9 11.34 4.04 -15.96
CA ALA A 9 11.31 4.62 -17.29
C ALA A 9 11.52 6.13 -17.21
N ALA A 10 12.29 6.67 -18.14
CA ALA A 10 12.39 8.11 -18.33
C ALA A 10 11.52 8.49 -19.55
N VAL A 11 10.62 9.44 -19.36
CA VAL A 11 9.70 9.93 -20.38
C VAL A 11 9.92 11.41 -20.60
N GLY A 12 9.97 11.83 -21.84
CA GLY A 12 10.18 13.21 -22.23
C GLY A 12 10.87 13.33 -23.58
N GLU A 13 11.43 14.51 -23.84
CA GLU A 13 12.25 14.76 -25.03
C GLU A 13 13.48 13.84 -25.02
N ASN A 14 13.89 13.33 -26.19
CA ASN A 14 14.88 12.27 -26.34
C ASN A 14 16.18 12.54 -25.59
N ASN A 15 16.77 13.73 -25.74
CA ASN A 15 18.05 14.04 -25.09
C ASN A 15 17.92 14.09 -23.57
N TYR A 16 16.78 14.58 -23.07
CA TYR A 16 16.46 14.56 -21.64
C TYR A 16 16.33 13.13 -21.11
N ALA A 17 15.52 12.28 -21.76
CA ALA A 17 15.30 10.91 -21.37
C ALA A 17 16.60 10.09 -21.34
N LEU A 18 17.45 10.22 -22.38
CA LEU A 18 18.76 9.59 -22.46
C LEU A 18 19.72 10.05 -21.36
N ASN A 19 19.71 11.35 -21.04
CA ASN A 19 20.53 11.87 -19.94
C ASN A 19 20.11 11.32 -18.57
N ILE A 20 18.78 11.26 -18.29
CA ILE A 20 18.26 10.66 -17.06
C ILE A 20 18.65 9.18 -16.96
N GLU A 21 18.45 8.41 -18.02
CA GLU A 21 18.85 7.00 -18.08
C GLU A 21 20.33 6.82 -17.75
N LYS A 22 21.21 7.60 -18.37
CA LYS A 22 22.66 7.58 -18.12
C LYS A 22 23.00 7.89 -16.66
N GLN A 23 22.32 8.89 -16.07
CA GLN A 23 22.54 9.28 -14.67
C GLN A 23 22.07 8.20 -13.71
N VAL A 24 20.88 7.62 -13.92
CA VAL A 24 20.34 6.53 -13.11
C VAL A 24 21.27 5.32 -13.17
N LYS A 25 21.69 4.90 -14.36
CA LYS A 25 22.67 3.80 -14.53
C LYS A 25 23.96 4.06 -13.76
N LYS A 26 24.50 5.29 -13.82
CA LYS A 26 25.70 5.68 -13.08
C LYS A 26 25.53 5.59 -11.56
N ILE A 27 24.37 6.04 -11.04
CA ILE A 27 24.04 5.96 -9.61
C ILE A 27 23.90 4.49 -9.19
N CYS A 28 23.08 3.71 -9.90
CA CYS A 28 22.83 2.31 -9.59
C CYS A 28 24.14 1.48 -9.56
N LYS A 29 25.05 1.74 -10.49
CA LYS A 29 26.37 1.08 -10.53
C LYS A 29 27.20 1.32 -9.27
N LYS A 30 27.11 2.53 -8.64
CA LYS A 30 27.81 2.84 -7.39
C LYS A 30 27.34 1.96 -6.23
N PHE A 31 26.11 1.46 -6.28
CA PHE A 31 25.53 0.57 -5.28
C PHE A 31 25.56 -0.91 -5.69
N GLY A 32 26.37 -1.27 -6.69
CA GLY A 32 26.53 -2.65 -7.11
C GLY A 32 25.37 -3.25 -7.92
N ALA A 33 24.45 -2.40 -8.40
CA ALA A 33 23.37 -2.87 -9.26
C ALA A 33 23.86 -3.19 -10.66
N MET A 34 23.29 -4.25 -11.25
CA MET A 34 23.51 -4.62 -12.65
C MET A 34 22.33 -4.18 -13.50
N TYR A 35 22.60 -3.56 -14.61
CA TYR A 35 21.61 -3.33 -15.65
C TYR A 35 21.35 -4.64 -16.41
N LEU A 36 20.11 -5.06 -16.49
CA LEU A 36 19.74 -6.29 -17.16
C LEU A 36 19.20 -6.02 -18.57
N THR A 37 17.99 -5.45 -18.65
CA THR A 37 17.28 -5.26 -19.93
C THR A 37 16.07 -4.36 -19.73
N SER A 38 15.54 -3.80 -20.80
CA SER A 38 14.26 -3.07 -20.81
C SER A 38 13.02 -3.98 -20.88
N PHE A 39 13.21 -5.29 -21.09
CA PHE A 39 12.09 -6.23 -21.25
C PHE A 39 11.07 -6.18 -20.10
N PRO A 40 11.46 -6.17 -18.79
CA PRO A 40 10.48 -6.14 -17.70
C PRO A 40 9.61 -4.88 -17.70
N VAL A 41 10.18 -3.71 -17.99
CA VAL A 41 9.41 -2.45 -18.02
C VAL A 41 8.47 -2.42 -19.22
N ASN A 42 8.90 -2.87 -20.38
CA ASN A 42 8.07 -2.93 -21.58
C ASN A 42 6.93 -3.95 -21.43
N SER A 43 7.20 -5.09 -20.77
CA SER A 43 6.18 -6.10 -20.45
C SER A 43 5.15 -5.56 -19.48
N TRP A 44 5.59 -4.89 -18.42
CA TRP A 44 4.71 -4.23 -17.45
C TRP A 44 3.83 -3.17 -18.12
N GLU A 45 4.40 -2.31 -18.94
CA GLU A 45 3.64 -1.26 -19.66
C GLU A 45 2.51 -1.83 -20.50
N LYS A 46 2.76 -2.94 -21.21
CA LYS A 46 1.74 -3.64 -22.03
C LYS A 46 0.70 -4.38 -21.18
N GLY A 47 1.08 -4.88 -20.03
CA GLY A 47 0.24 -5.73 -19.16
C GLY A 47 -0.50 -5.02 -18.03
N ARG A 48 -0.13 -3.79 -17.69
CA ARG A 48 -0.55 -3.09 -16.46
C ARG A 48 -2.06 -2.92 -16.24
N TYR A 49 -2.86 -3.08 -17.28
CA TYR A 49 -4.31 -3.00 -17.20
C TYR A 49 -5.01 -4.37 -17.10
N LYS A 50 -4.25 -5.48 -17.05
CA LYS A 50 -4.78 -6.86 -17.02
C LYS A 50 -4.78 -7.46 -15.60
N ASP A 51 -4.10 -6.85 -14.65
CA ASP A 51 -3.89 -7.38 -13.29
C ASP A 51 -5.18 -7.65 -12.49
N PRO A 52 -6.29 -6.87 -12.62
CA PRO A 52 -7.51 -7.10 -11.86
C PRO A 52 -8.11 -8.51 -12.03
N TYR A 53 -7.98 -9.11 -13.21
CA TYR A 53 -8.56 -10.43 -13.51
C TYR A 53 -7.87 -11.57 -12.76
N LEU A 54 -6.57 -11.45 -12.46
CA LEU A 54 -5.83 -12.47 -11.71
C LEU A 54 -6.41 -12.69 -10.30
N ARG A 55 -6.96 -11.64 -9.69
CA ARG A 55 -7.57 -11.73 -8.36
C ARG A 55 -8.79 -12.65 -8.38
N GLU A 56 -9.67 -12.47 -9.34
CA GLU A 56 -10.88 -13.28 -9.50
C GLU A 56 -10.51 -14.75 -9.73
N ASP A 57 -9.61 -15.02 -10.68
CA ASP A 57 -9.16 -16.37 -11.00
C ASP A 57 -8.54 -17.10 -9.79
N LEU A 58 -7.80 -16.41 -8.95
CA LEU A 58 -7.18 -17.00 -7.75
C LEU A 58 -8.19 -17.29 -6.63
N MET A 59 -9.26 -16.50 -6.54
CA MET A 59 -10.30 -16.72 -5.52
C MET A 59 -11.02 -18.05 -5.71
N ASP A 60 -11.17 -18.55 -6.94
CA ASP A 60 -11.75 -19.87 -7.23
C ASP A 60 -10.93 -21.01 -6.60
N TYR A 61 -9.65 -20.80 -6.35
CA TYR A 61 -8.74 -21.74 -5.67
C TYR A 61 -8.58 -21.47 -4.18
N GLY A 62 -9.39 -20.57 -3.61
CA GLY A 62 -9.29 -20.14 -2.21
C GLY A 62 -8.00 -19.37 -1.90
N ILE A 63 -7.44 -18.69 -2.90
CA ILE A 63 -6.27 -17.84 -2.76
C ILE A 63 -6.73 -16.40 -2.82
N ILE A 64 -6.55 -15.69 -1.71
CA ILE A 64 -6.79 -14.25 -1.63
C ILE A 64 -5.49 -13.55 -2.01
N ILE A 65 -5.54 -12.70 -3.03
CA ILE A 65 -4.50 -11.71 -3.32
C ILE A 65 -5.02 -10.35 -2.90
N ASP A 66 -4.28 -9.67 -2.03
CA ASP A 66 -4.65 -8.35 -1.58
C ASP A 66 -3.42 -7.49 -1.30
N THR A 67 -3.65 -6.22 -1.06
CA THR A 67 -2.60 -5.22 -0.92
C THR A 67 -2.94 -4.23 0.19
N LEU A 68 -1.91 -3.86 0.97
CA LEU A 68 -1.97 -2.72 1.87
C LEU A 68 -0.74 -1.84 1.65
N GLU A 69 -0.93 -0.55 1.76
CA GLU A 69 0.15 0.41 1.54
C GLU A 69 0.23 1.44 2.67
N CYS A 70 1.41 2.00 2.82
CA CYS A 70 1.65 3.08 3.79
C CYS A 70 2.76 4.00 3.30
N SER A 71 2.76 5.24 3.76
CA SER A 71 3.93 6.12 3.59
C SER A 71 4.89 5.95 4.75
N VAL A 72 6.17 5.91 4.42
CA VAL A 72 7.23 5.76 5.43
C VAL A 72 8.36 6.76 5.17
N ARG A 73 8.97 7.25 6.24
CA ARG A 73 10.21 8.02 6.16
C ARG A 73 11.41 7.10 5.92
N TRP A 74 12.45 7.62 5.28
CA TRP A 74 13.65 6.83 4.97
C TRP A 74 14.31 6.21 6.20
N ASP A 75 14.32 6.91 7.32
CA ASP A 75 14.91 6.44 8.59
C ASP A 75 14.15 5.26 9.22
N ASN A 76 12.85 5.11 8.92
CA ASN A 76 11.99 4.06 9.45
C ASN A 76 11.63 2.96 8.45
N LEU A 77 12.10 3.06 7.20
CA LEU A 77 11.76 2.15 6.11
C LEU A 77 11.95 0.66 6.45
N HIS A 78 13.14 0.32 6.96
CA HIS A 78 13.47 -1.08 7.23
C HIS A 78 12.70 -1.65 8.42
N THR A 79 12.41 -0.83 9.43
CA THR A 79 11.63 -1.22 10.59
C THR A 79 10.22 -1.62 10.17
N ILE A 80 9.54 -0.73 9.45
CA ILE A 80 8.17 -0.96 8.99
C ILE A 80 8.10 -2.13 8.03
N HIS A 81 9.00 -2.18 7.05
CA HIS A 81 9.08 -3.30 6.11
C HIS A 81 9.22 -4.65 6.82
N ASN A 82 10.10 -4.74 7.82
CA ASN A 82 10.34 -5.97 8.55
C ASN A 82 9.16 -6.35 9.44
N LEU A 83 8.53 -5.39 10.14
CA LEU A 83 7.37 -5.64 11.00
C LEU A 83 6.18 -6.14 10.20
N CYS A 84 5.82 -5.48 9.10
CA CYS A 84 4.70 -5.89 8.27
C CYS A 84 4.93 -7.26 7.62
N ARG A 85 6.12 -7.49 7.06
CA ARG A 85 6.44 -8.81 6.50
C ARG A 85 6.46 -9.92 7.55
N LYS A 86 6.97 -9.64 8.74
CA LYS A 86 6.95 -10.58 9.86
C LYS A 86 5.51 -10.92 10.22
N TYR A 87 4.66 -9.91 10.41
CA TYR A 87 3.25 -10.11 10.71
C TYR A 87 2.57 -11.03 9.68
N VAL A 88 2.71 -10.71 8.39
CA VAL A 88 2.11 -11.50 7.30
C VAL A 88 2.56 -12.96 7.32
N LYS A 89 3.86 -13.20 7.56
CA LYS A 89 4.45 -14.54 7.55
C LYS A 89 4.09 -15.38 8.77
N GLU A 90 3.89 -14.76 9.92
CA GLU A 90 3.57 -15.46 11.18
C GLU A 90 2.06 -15.72 11.33
N ASN A 91 1.21 -14.90 10.74
CA ASN A 91 -0.24 -14.98 10.92
C ASN A 91 -1.00 -15.63 9.74
N ALA A 92 -0.30 -15.94 8.65
CA ALA A 92 -0.93 -16.62 7.53
C ALA A 92 0.07 -17.48 6.73
N LYS A 93 -0.44 -18.59 6.16
CA LYS A 93 0.30 -19.33 5.13
C LYS A 93 0.30 -18.49 3.84
N SER A 94 1.37 -17.75 3.63
CA SER A 94 1.37 -16.63 2.68
C SER A 94 2.66 -16.49 1.87
N ILE A 95 2.52 -15.85 0.71
CA ILE A 95 3.61 -15.17 0.01
C ILE A 95 3.45 -13.67 0.30
N CYS A 96 4.52 -12.98 0.68
CA CYS A 96 4.52 -11.55 0.90
C CYS A 96 5.63 -10.90 0.08
N MET A 97 5.23 -10.08 -0.85
CA MET A 97 6.10 -9.23 -1.67
C MET A 97 5.98 -7.79 -1.21
N THR A 98 6.97 -6.97 -1.51
CA THR A 98 6.91 -5.55 -1.21
C THR A 98 7.33 -4.77 -2.43
N HIS A 99 6.50 -3.85 -2.83
CA HIS A 99 6.77 -2.85 -3.86
C HIS A 99 7.03 -1.50 -3.19
N SER A 100 8.02 -0.77 -3.66
CA SER A 100 8.28 0.60 -3.24
C SER A 100 8.19 1.52 -4.45
N SER A 101 7.41 2.57 -4.32
CA SER A 101 7.19 3.59 -5.36
C SER A 101 6.97 4.95 -4.73
N HIS A 102 6.72 5.98 -5.55
CA HIS A 102 6.49 7.34 -5.04
C HIS A 102 7.63 7.80 -4.13
N PHE A 103 8.83 7.90 -4.73
CA PHE A 103 10.03 8.33 -4.02
C PHE A 103 10.02 9.84 -3.81
N TYR A 104 10.04 10.26 -2.55
CA TYR A 104 10.13 11.66 -2.14
C TYR A 104 11.44 11.93 -1.43
N LYS A 105 11.75 13.20 -1.22
CA LYS A 105 12.92 13.61 -0.45
C LYS A 105 12.88 13.04 0.98
N GLN A 106 11.70 12.98 1.59
CA GLN A 106 11.50 12.57 2.99
C GLN A 106 11.26 11.08 3.18
N GLY A 107 10.80 10.38 2.16
CA GLY A 107 10.41 8.98 2.27
C GLY A 107 9.84 8.39 1.00
N THR A 108 9.12 7.30 1.13
CA THR A 108 8.54 6.55 0.02
C THR A 108 7.23 5.88 0.44
N ASN A 109 6.50 5.38 -0.54
CA ASN A 109 5.41 4.44 -0.32
C ASN A 109 5.98 3.01 -0.23
N LEU A 110 5.50 2.24 0.73
CA LEU A 110 5.64 0.79 0.80
C LEU A 110 4.30 0.12 0.53
N TYR A 111 4.29 -0.77 -0.43
CA TYR A 111 3.13 -1.47 -0.91
C TYR A 111 3.32 -2.97 -0.65
N PHE A 112 2.59 -3.51 0.32
CA PHE A 112 2.67 -4.92 0.66
C PHE A 112 1.65 -5.69 -0.16
N ILE A 113 2.13 -6.60 -1.01
CA ILE A 113 1.31 -7.49 -1.81
C ILE A 113 1.39 -8.87 -1.16
N PHE A 114 0.27 -9.45 -0.79
CA PHE A 114 0.27 -10.77 -0.17
C PHE A 114 -0.75 -11.70 -0.79
N LEU A 115 -0.34 -12.96 -0.92
CA LEU A 115 -1.19 -14.05 -1.34
C LEU A 115 -1.39 -14.95 -0.14
N ILE A 116 -2.63 -15.21 0.22
CA ILE A 116 -3.00 -16.00 1.40
C ILE A 116 -3.94 -17.12 0.96
N LYS A 117 -3.68 -18.34 1.42
CA LYS A 117 -4.64 -19.42 1.27
C LYS A 117 -5.60 -19.40 2.47
N GLU A 118 -6.76 -18.81 2.27
CA GLU A 118 -7.84 -18.72 3.27
C GLU A 118 -9.19 -18.68 2.56
N HIS A 119 -10.15 -19.39 3.11
CA HIS A 119 -11.53 -19.46 2.61
C HIS A 119 -12.52 -18.76 3.54
N ASP A 120 -12.12 -18.54 4.79
CA ASP A 120 -12.93 -17.92 5.82
C ASP A 120 -12.75 -16.41 5.79
N LYS A 121 -13.81 -15.71 5.42
CA LYS A 121 -13.84 -14.25 5.34
C LYS A 121 -13.53 -13.58 6.68
N GLU A 122 -14.07 -14.11 7.78
CA GLU A 122 -13.89 -13.49 9.10
C GLU A 122 -12.43 -13.61 9.56
N LYS A 123 -11.80 -14.77 9.35
CA LYS A 123 -10.36 -14.94 9.63
C LYS A 123 -9.52 -13.99 8.78
N TYR A 124 -9.89 -13.82 7.52
CA TYR A 124 -9.19 -12.88 6.66
C TYR A 124 -9.33 -11.43 7.16
N LEU A 125 -10.53 -11.01 7.58
CA LEU A 125 -10.75 -9.66 8.12
C LEU A 125 -9.96 -9.42 9.42
N VAL A 126 -9.87 -10.41 10.30
CA VAL A 126 -9.04 -10.36 11.51
C VAL A 126 -7.56 -10.21 11.14
N PHE A 127 -7.07 -11.00 10.19
CA PHE A 127 -5.70 -10.88 9.69
C PHE A 127 -5.42 -9.49 9.10
N GLN A 128 -6.31 -8.99 8.25
CA GLN A 128 -6.16 -7.69 7.60
C GLN A 128 -6.13 -6.54 8.62
N ARG A 129 -7.05 -6.57 9.61
CA ARG A 129 -7.10 -5.60 10.71
C ARG A 129 -5.78 -5.58 11.49
N GLY A 130 -5.23 -6.72 11.85
CA GLY A 130 -3.96 -6.80 12.56
C GLY A 130 -2.76 -6.29 11.76
N LEU A 131 -2.76 -6.45 10.43
CA LEU A 131 -1.74 -5.85 9.57
C LEU A 131 -1.85 -4.31 9.55
N ILE A 132 -3.07 -3.77 9.46
CA ILE A 132 -3.32 -2.32 9.51
C ILE A 132 -2.87 -1.75 10.87
N GLU A 133 -3.17 -2.44 11.97
CA GLU A 133 -2.69 -2.05 13.30
C GLU A 133 -1.17 -2.11 13.42
N THR A 134 -0.53 -3.07 12.76
CA THR A 134 0.95 -3.16 12.71
C THR A 134 1.54 -1.96 11.98
N ILE A 135 0.94 -1.53 10.88
CA ILE A 135 1.32 -0.31 10.16
C ILE A 135 1.18 0.92 11.07
N GLU A 136 0.04 1.08 11.73
CA GLU A 136 -0.23 2.21 12.63
C GLU A 136 0.77 2.27 13.79
N LYS A 137 0.97 1.15 14.49
CA LYS A 137 1.91 1.05 15.63
C LYS A 137 3.37 1.29 15.23
N SER A 138 3.72 1.09 13.97
CA SER A 138 5.08 1.33 13.46
C SER A 138 5.39 2.80 13.17
N GLY A 139 4.41 3.69 13.28
CA GLY A 139 4.56 5.12 13.00
C GLY A 139 4.54 5.47 11.51
N ALA A 140 4.09 4.55 10.64
CA ALA A 140 3.80 4.84 9.25
C ALA A 140 2.44 5.53 9.10
N SER A 141 2.19 6.22 7.98
CA SER A 141 0.84 6.67 7.67
C SER A 141 -0.04 5.47 7.31
N LEU A 142 -1.33 5.57 7.64
CA LEU A 142 -2.28 4.49 7.38
C LEU A 142 -2.57 4.28 5.89
N SER A 143 -2.37 5.30 5.07
CA SER A 143 -2.50 5.25 3.63
C SER A 143 -1.72 6.40 2.99
N HIS A 144 -1.22 6.17 1.78
CA HIS A 144 -0.61 7.18 0.92
C HIS A 144 -1.60 7.62 -0.17
N HIS A 145 -2.22 6.67 -0.89
CA HIS A 145 -3.07 6.99 -2.03
C HIS A 145 -4.29 6.05 -2.20
N HIS A 146 -4.40 4.97 -1.42
CA HIS A 146 -5.56 4.08 -1.48
C HIS A 146 -6.78 4.66 -0.79
N GLY A 147 -6.60 5.62 0.12
CA GLY A 147 -7.66 6.18 0.95
C GLY A 147 -7.97 5.32 2.17
N ILE A 148 -8.76 5.88 3.05
CA ILE A 148 -9.08 5.27 4.35
C ILE A 148 -10.24 4.27 4.21
N GLY A 149 -11.38 4.72 3.67
CA GLY A 149 -12.56 3.90 3.47
C GLY A 149 -13.00 3.13 4.72
N LYS A 150 -13.80 2.10 4.50
CA LYS A 150 -14.31 1.23 5.58
C LYS A 150 -13.23 0.42 6.27
N MET A 151 -12.19 0.04 5.52
CA MET A 151 -11.17 -0.89 5.98
C MET A 151 -10.28 -0.30 7.07
N ILE A 152 -9.90 0.97 6.92
CA ILE A 152 -8.92 1.63 7.79
C ILE A 152 -9.59 2.60 8.77
N GLY A 153 -10.83 2.98 8.50
CA GLY A 153 -11.57 4.02 9.25
C GLY A 153 -11.61 3.82 10.77
N PHE A 154 -11.60 2.57 11.23
CA PHE A 154 -11.63 2.25 12.66
C PHE A 154 -10.38 2.75 13.44
N LEU A 155 -9.27 3.01 12.75
CA LEU A 155 -8.05 3.56 13.34
C LEU A 155 -7.87 5.06 13.10
N LEU A 156 -8.71 5.68 12.26
CA LEU A 156 -8.47 7.04 11.80
C LEU A 156 -8.41 8.06 12.95
N GLU A 157 -9.35 7.99 13.90
CA GLU A 157 -9.38 8.90 15.03
C GLU A 157 -8.17 8.72 15.95
N LYS A 158 -7.73 7.48 16.17
CA LYS A 158 -6.51 7.18 16.93
C LYS A 158 -5.28 7.76 16.25
N HIS A 159 -5.22 7.67 14.93
CA HIS A 159 -4.10 8.13 14.12
C HIS A 159 -4.02 9.67 14.02
N LEU A 160 -5.15 10.33 13.79
CA LEU A 160 -5.23 11.78 13.61
C LEU A 160 -5.36 12.55 14.93
N GLY A 161 -6.01 11.95 15.92
CA GLY A 161 -6.41 12.62 17.14
C GLY A 161 -7.79 13.28 17.06
N LYS A 162 -8.36 13.56 18.23
CA LYS A 162 -9.76 14.02 18.38
C LYS A 162 -10.03 15.33 17.65
N GLU A 163 -9.12 16.30 17.75
CA GLU A 163 -9.34 17.64 17.17
C GLU A 163 -9.43 17.59 15.64
N GLN A 164 -8.54 16.86 15.01
CA GLN A 164 -8.56 16.71 13.55
C GLN A 164 -9.81 15.95 13.09
N MET A 165 -10.24 14.94 13.85
CA MET A 165 -11.49 14.23 13.55
C MET A 165 -12.74 15.13 13.72
N ASN A 166 -12.73 16.06 14.67
CA ASN A 166 -13.82 17.02 14.84
C ASN A 166 -13.93 17.96 13.63
N VAL A 167 -12.81 18.39 13.05
CA VAL A 167 -12.81 19.16 11.81
C VAL A 167 -13.42 18.35 10.65
N LEU A 168 -13.01 17.09 10.47
CA LEU A 168 -13.56 16.23 9.43
C LEU A 168 -15.07 15.99 9.63
N ARG A 169 -15.52 15.77 10.86
CA ARG A 169 -16.95 15.62 11.19
C ARG A 169 -17.75 16.89 10.90
N ALA A 170 -17.20 18.06 11.19
CA ALA A 170 -17.84 19.33 10.89
C ALA A 170 -18.01 19.52 9.38
N ILE A 171 -16.99 19.21 8.59
CA ILE A 171 -17.06 19.24 7.12
C ILE A 171 -18.13 18.26 6.61
N LYS A 172 -18.10 17.02 7.08
CA LYS A 172 -19.08 15.99 6.72
C LYS A 172 -20.50 16.46 7.03
N LYS A 173 -20.73 16.94 8.25
CA LYS A 173 -22.05 17.44 8.68
C LYS A 173 -22.55 18.63 7.85
N HIS A 174 -21.63 19.51 7.44
CA HIS A 174 -22.00 20.68 6.63
C HIS A 174 -22.46 20.26 5.22
N PHE A 175 -21.73 19.37 4.54
CA PHE A 175 -22.03 18.99 3.16
C PHE A 175 -23.00 17.82 3.04
N ASP A 176 -23.16 17.01 4.06
CA ASP A 176 -24.02 15.82 4.07
C ASP A 176 -24.73 15.64 5.42
N PRO A 177 -25.61 16.62 5.80
CA PRO A 177 -26.26 16.62 7.09
C PRO A 177 -27.19 15.40 7.30
N ASN A 178 -27.68 14.80 6.22
CA ASN A 178 -28.57 13.65 6.24
C ASN A 178 -27.81 12.30 6.09
N ASN A 179 -26.48 12.33 5.99
CA ASN A 179 -25.64 11.15 5.85
C ASN A 179 -26.05 10.21 4.70
N ILE A 180 -26.35 10.79 3.53
CA ILE A 180 -26.77 10.04 2.33
C ILE A 180 -25.59 9.77 1.37
N MET A 181 -24.49 10.51 1.50
CA MET A 181 -23.30 10.36 0.65
C MET A 181 -22.37 9.31 1.23
N ASN A 182 -22.36 8.11 0.61
CA ASN A 182 -21.53 6.96 0.98
C ASN A 182 -21.55 6.65 2.49
N PRO A 183 -22.74 6.40 3.10
CA PRO A 183 -22.86 6.18 4.53
C PRO A 183 -22.01 4.97 4.98
N GLY A 184 -21.32 5.12 6.11
CA GLY A 184 -20.40 4.13 6.67
C GLY A 184 -19.11 3.90 5.85
N GLY A 185 -18.90 4.67 4.80
CA GLY A 185 -17.79 4.48 3.88
C GLY A 185 -16.75 5.59 3.87
N GLN A 186 -17.11 6.77 4.37
CA GLN A 186 -16.23 7.93 4.34
C GLN A 186 -15.49 8.09 5.66
N LEU A 187 -14.16 8.05 5.60
CA LEU A 187 -13.25 8.36 6.72
C LEU A 187 -13.56 7.63 8.04
N GLY A 188 -14.42 6.61 8.00
CA GLY A 188 -14.87 5.91 9.22
C GLY A 188 -15.79 6.75 10.12
N LEU A 189 -16.35 7.86 9.64
CA LEU A 189 -17.15 8.78 10.45
C LEU A 189 -18.51 8.22 10.83
N ASP A 190 -19.07 7.35 9.98
CA ASP A 190 -20.42 6.82 10.11
C ASP A 190 -20.43 5.35 10.55
N LEU A 191 -19.28 4.77 10.86
CA LEU A 191 -19.26 3.44 11.44
C LEU A 191 -19.99 3.53 12.78
N LYS A 192 -21.26 3.11 12.80
CA LYS A 192 -21.91 2.74 14.05
C LYS A 192 -20.97 1.77 14.73
N LYS A 193 -20.72 1.95 16.03
CA LYS A 193 -20.05 0.92 16.81
C LYS A 193 -20.74 -0.39 16.46
N ILE A 194 -19.99 -1.36 15.95
CA ILE A 194 -20.45 -2.73 15.90
C ILE A 194 -20.61 -3.04 17.37
N GLU A 195 -21.86 -3.03 17.84
CA GLU A 195 -22.16 -3.51 19.18
C GLU A 195 -21.64 -4.95 19.22
N GLU A 196 -20.72 -5.18 20.17
CA GLU A 196 -20.09 -6.45 20.45
C GLU A 196 -21.14 -7.51 20.85
#